data_64f5ad70e5ccfacd8bc4bc4369afa1db
#
_entry.id   64f5ad70e5ccfacd8bc4bc4369afa1db
#
_cell.length_a   1.000
_cell.length_b   1.000
_cell.length_c   1.000
_cell.angle_alpha   90.00
_cell.angle_beta   90.00
_cell.angle_gamma   90.00
#
_symmetry.space_group_name_H-M   'P 1'
#
loop_
_entity.id
_entity.type
_entity.pdbx_description
1 polymer ?
#
loop_
_entity_poly.entity_id
_entity_poly.type
_entity_poly.pdbx_seq_one_letter_code
_entity_poly.pdbx_strand_id
1 'polypeptide(L)'
;MDQSLTELSNTFSLSETKRLALHQELASILGNASNVYFMPPQEMLLSYPAIVYYVGGGSDSYADNVRFLPRTTFDVTLIEYDPMSAKVDAIRDLKHSSYMTSFKKDGLHQHKFKITR
;
A
#
# COMPACT_ATOMS: atom_id res chain seq x y z
N MET A 1 -24.50 -17.38 12.23
CA MET A 1 -23.27 -17.51 11.43
C MET A 1 -23.00 -16.27 10.63
N ASP A 2 -23.95 -15.86 9.84
CA ASP A 2 -23.75 -14.66 9.01
C ASP A 2 -23.60 -13.40 9.83
N GLN A 3 -24.18 -13.37 11.02
CA GLN A 3 -24.05 -12.24 11.92
C GLN A 3 -22.61 -12.00 12.36
N SER A 4 -21.84 -13.05 12.57
CA SER A 4 -20.42 -12.90 12.94
C SER A 4 -19.62 -12.20 11.87
N LEU A 5 -19.86 -12.56 10.61
CA LEU A 5 -19.17 -11.91 9.48
C LEU A 5 -19.63 -10.46 9.33
N THR A 6 -20.92 -10.21 9.53
CA THR A 6 -21.46 -8.86 9.47
C THR A 6 -20.86 -7.99 10.57
N GLU A 7 -20.74 -8.51 11.76
CA GLU A 7 -20.15 -7.80 12.90
C GLU A 7 -18.70 -7.48 12.64
N LEU A 8 -17.93 -8.43 12.09
CA LEU A 8 -16.54 -8.19 11.74
C LEU A 8 -16.40 -7.10 10.69
N SER A 9 -17.26 -7.10 9.69
CA SER A 9 -17.27 -6.07 8.66
C SER A 9 -17.56 -4.69 9.25
N ASN A 10 -18.44 -4.63 10.23
CA ASN A 10 -18.82 -3.37 10.85
C ASN A 10 -17.78 -2.83 11.80
N THR A 11 -16.79 -3.64 12.23
CA THR A 11 -15.72 -3.18 13.10
C THR A 11 -14.58 -2.53 12.34
N PHE A 12 -14.50 -2.72 11.02
CA PHE A 12 -13.43 -2.14 10.21
C PHE A 12 -13.83 -0.74 9.75
N SER A 13 -12.87 0.19 9.86
CA SER A 13 -13.05 1.52 9.30
C SER A 13 -13.00 1.44 7.76
N LEU A 14 -13.48 2.51 7.11
CA LEU A 14 -13.38 2.61 5.66
C LEU A 14 -11.91 2.56 5.21
N SER A 15 -11.03 3.24 5.94
CA SER A 15 -9.60 3.25 5.63
C SER A 15 -8.99 1.85 5.75
N GLU A 16 -9.39 1.10 6.76
CA GLU A 16 -8.91 -0.27 6.96
C GLU A 16 -9.35 -1.18 5.82
N THR A 17 -10.59 -1.04 5.37
CA THR A 17 -11.12 -1.79 4.23
C THR A 17 -10.33 -1.50 2.97
N LYS A 18 -10.02 -0.22 2.74
CA LYS A 18 -9.21 0.19 1.59
C LYS A 18 -7.79 -0.35 1.66
N ARG A 19 -7.21 -0.36 2.87
CA ARG A 19 -5.88 -0.89 3.08
C ARG A 19 -5.83 -2.38 2.73
N LEU A 20 -6.81 -3.15 3.19
CA LEU A 20 -6.85 -4.59 2.92
C LEU A 20 -6.95 -4.86 1.41
N ALA A 21 -7.75 -4.08 0.69
CA ALA A 21 -7.87 -4.23 -0.76
C ALA A 21 -6.55 -3.90 -1.45
N LEU A 22 -5.88 -2.82 -1.04
CA LEU A 22 -4.58 -2.45 -1.58
C LEU A 22 -3.53 -3.51 -1.26
N HIS A 23 -3.57 -4.05 -0.05
CA HIS A 23 -2.64 -5.11 0.36
C HIS A 23 -2.73 -6.31 -0.59
N GLN A 24 -3.94 -6.70 -0.98
CA GLN A 24 -4.14 -7.81 -1.90
C GLN A 24 -3.59 -7.48 -3.30
N GLU A 25 -3.77 -6.26 -3.76
CA GLU A 25 -3.21 -5.82 -5.04
C GLU A 25 -1.69 -5.90 -5.03
N LEU A 26 -1.07 -5.40 -3.97
CA LEU A 26 0.39 -5.44 -3.82
C LEU A 26 0.91 -6.86 -3.70
N ALA A 27 0.20 -7.71 -2.96
CA ALA A 27 0.58 -9.11 -2.81
C ALA A 27 0.54 -9.85 -4.15
N SER A 28 -0.45 -9.55 -4.98
CA SER A 28 -0.54 -10.14 -6.32
C SER A 28 0.63 -9.74 -7.20
N ILE A 29 1.02 -8.47 -7.13
CA ILE A 29 2.15 -7.97 -7.93
C ILE A 29 3.46 -8.62 -7.47
N LEU A 30 3.67 -8.68 -6.15
CA LEU A 30 4.90 -9.25 -5.61
C LEU A 30 4.97 -10.76 -5.78
N GLY A 31 3.83 -11.42 -5.79
CA GLY A 31 3.76 -12.88 -5.89
C GLY A 31 3.97 -13.59 -4.56
N ASN A 32 4.10 -12.87 -3.47
CA ASN A 32 4.29 -13.44 -2.15
C ASN A 32 3.73 -12.50 -1.09
N ALA A 33 2.54 -12.83 -0.58
CA ALA A 33 1.86 -12.01 0.41
C ALA A 33 2.66 -11.85 1.71
N SER A 34 3.50 -12.83 2.04
CA SER A 34 4.32 -12.76 3.26
C SER A 34 5.37 -11.67 3.20
N ASN A 35 5.71 -11.18 2.02
CA ASN A 35 6.71 -10.15 1.84
C ASN A 35 6.11 -8.76 1.62
N VAL A 36 4.81 -8.61 1.85
CA VAL A 36 4.14 -7.31 1.85
C VAL A 36 3.90 -6.93 3.31
N TYR A 37 4.48 -5.80 3.72
CA TYR A 37 4.50 -5.39 5.13
C TYR A 37 3.80 -4.05 5.29
N PHE A 38 2.83 -4.00 6.20
CA PHE A 38 2.15 -2.77 6.56
C PHE A 38 2.73 -2.23 7.87
N MET A 39 3.34 -1.06 7.80
CA MET A 39 3.91 -0.35 8.95
C MET A 39 4.73 -1.28 9.85
N PRO A 40 5.72 -2.01 9.28
CA PRO A 40 6.49 -2.96 10.09
C PRO A 40 7.34 -2.23 11.13
N PRO A 41 7.62 -2.88 12.28
CA PRO A 41 8.54 -2.32 13.25
C PRO A 41 9.92 -2.09 12.62
N GLN A 42 10.62 -1.06 13.11
CA GLN A 42 11.90 -0.66 12.56
C GLN A 42 12.94 -1.77 12.57
N GLU A 43 12.89 -2.61 13.59
CA GLU A 43 13.88 -3.68 13.79
C GLU A 43 13.52 -4.99 13.11
N MET A 44 12.39 -5.02 12.40
CA MET A 44 11.97 -6.23 11.71
C MET A 44 12.87 -6.55 10.54
N LEU A 45 13.30 -7.80 10.45
CA LEU A 45 14.05 -8.27 9.30
C LEU A 45 13.10 -8.58 8.16
N LEU A 46 13.36 -8.02 7.00
CA LEU A 46 12.53 -8.20 5.82
C LEU A 46 13.13 -9.23 4.88
N SER A 47 12.27 -9.97 4.19
CA SER A 47 12.69 -10.84 3.09
C SER A 47 12.45 -10.11 1.78
N TYR A 48 13.42 -10.15 0.88
CA TYR A 48 13.36 -9.44 -0.39
C TYR A 48 13.14 -10.40 -1.55
N PRO A 49 12.43 -9.98 -2.60
CA PRO A 49 11.83 -8.65 -2.78
C PRO A 49 10.72 -8.38 -1.77
N ALA A 50 10.55 -7.15 -1.37
CA ALA A 50 9.57 -6.76 -0.36
C ALA A 50 8.81 -5.51 -0.79
N ILE A 51 7.58 -5.40 -0.33
CA ILE A 51 6.81 -4.16 -0.42
C ILE A 51 6.48 -3.73 1.00
N VAL A 52 6.87 -2.51 1.35
CA VAL A 52 6.58 -1.91 2.65
C VAL A 52 5.69 -0.69 2.40
N TYR A 53 4.59 -0.58 3.12
CA TYR A 53 3.72 0.57 2.92
C TYR A 53 3.22 1.12 4.25
N TYR A 54 2.90 2.41 4.23
CA TYR A 54 2.46 3.18 5.39
C TYR A 54 1.26 4.01 5.00
N VAL A 55 0.41 4.33 5.98
CA VAL A 55 -0.61 5.34 5.79
C VAL A 55 0.11 6.69 5.77
N GLY A 56 0.10 7.35 4.61
CA GLY A 56 0.81 8.60 4.43
C GLY A 56 -0.03 9.83 4.73
N GLY A 57 -1.31 9.64 4.96
CA GLY A 57 -2.23 10.73 5.24
C GLY A 57 -3.55 10.51 4.53
N GLY A 58 -4.43 11.46 4.70
CA GLY A 58 -5.73 11.38 4.08
C GLY A 58 -6.18 12.75 3.61
N SER A 59 -7.11 12.75 2.67
CA SER A 59 -7.76 13.98 2.22
C SER A 59 -9.21 13.69 1.97
N ASP A 60 -10.03 14.71 2.21
CA ASP A 60 -11.46 14.64 1.97
C ASP A 60 -11.84 15.70 0.94
N SER A 61 -12.80 15.35 0.10
CA SER A 61 -13.44 16.33 -0.78
C SER A 61 -14.69 16.85 -0.10
N TYR A 62 -14.93 18.13 -0.19
CA TYR A 62 -16.08 18.77 0.44
C TYR A 62 -16.96 19.45 -0.59
N ALA A 63 -18.28 19.37 -0.37
CA ALA A 63 -19.27 20.14 -1.09
C ALA A 63 -20.20 20.74 -0.04
N ASP A 64 -20.35 22.07 -0.04
CA ASP A 64 -21.19 22.80 0.91
C ASP A 64 -20.82 22.48 2.39
N ASN A 65 -19.52 22.37 2.67
CA ASN A 65 -18.99 22.07 4.00
C ASN A 65 -19.34 20.68 4.52
N VAL A 66 -19.79 19.79 3.65
CA VAL A 66 -20.04 18.39 3.99
C VAL A 66 -18.99 17.52 3.33
N ARG A 67 -18.41 16.61 4.11
CA ARG A 67 -17.42 15.67 3.58
C ARG A 67 -18.07 14.82 2.49
N PHE A 68 -17.50 14.87 1.29
CA PHE A 68 -18.08 14.22 0.12
C PHE A 68 -17.39 12.89 -0.20
N LEU A 69 -16.07 12.89 -0.27
CA LEU A 69 -15.30 11.69 -0.61
C LEU A 69 -14.07 11.60 0.30
N PRO A 70 -14.08 10.66 1.26
CA PRO A 70 -12.88 10.41 2.03
C PRO A 70 -11.84 9.69 1.18
N ARG A 71 -10.59 10.11 1.27
CA ARG A 71 -9.49 9.49 0.54
C ARG A 71 -8.35 9.20 1.50
N THR A 72 -7.70 8.07 1.27
CA THR A 72 -6.53 7.67 2.05
C THR A 72 -5.35 7.52 1.12
N THR A 73 -4.24 8.14 1.49
CA THR A 73 -3.00 8.05 0.73
C THR A 73 -2.04 7.12 1.43
N PHE A 74 -1.45 6.22 0.66
CA PHE A 74 -0.48 5.25 1.16
C PHE A 74 0.87 5.52 0.51
N ASP A 75 1.92 5.50 1.32
CA ASP A 75 3.29 5.57 0.84
C ASP A 75 3.80 4.15 0.70
N VAL A 76 4.09 3.74 -0.53
CA VAL A 76 4.45 2.37 -0.88
C VAL A 76 5.89 2.32 -1.36
N THR A 77 6.68 1.41 -0.82
CA THR A 77 8.07 1.23 -1.23
C THR A 77 8.28 -0.21 -1.67
N LEU A 78 8.74 -0.39 -2.91
CA LEU A 78 9.18 -1.68 -3.42
C LEU A 78 10.69 -1.76 -3.23
N ILE A 79 11.15 -2.82 -2.58
CA ILE A 79 12.57 -3.02 -2.28
C ILE A 79 13.01 -4.33 -2.93
N GLU A 80 13.94 -4.27 -3.88
CA GLU A 80 14.47 -5.48 -4.51
C GLU A 80 15.85 -5.26 -5.14
N TYR A 81 16.46 -6.38 -5.56
CA TYR A 81 17.80 -6.34 -6.14
C TYR A 81 17.81 -5.89 -7.59
N ASP A 82 16.73 -6.10 -8.33
CA ASP A 82 16.64 -5.79 -9.75
C ASP A 82 16.17 -4.36 -9.96
N PRO A 83 17.01 -3.48 -10.57
CA PRO A 83 16.61 -2.09 -10.80
C PRO A 83 15.59 -1.94 -11.92
N MET A 84 15.43 -2.95 -12.77
CA MET A 84 14.55 -2.90 -13.94
C MET A 84 13.37 -3.87 -13.81
N SER A 85 12.90 -4.07 -12.60
CA SER A 85 11.85 -5.02 -12.33
C SER A 85 10.52 -4.61 -12.96
N ALA A 86 9.82 -5.59 -13.53
CA ALA A 86 8.46 -5.39 -14.03
C ALA A 86 7.48 -5.03 -12.92
N LYS A 87 7.82 -5.33 -11.67
CA LYS A 87 6.98 -4.96 -10.52
C LYS A 87 6.87 -3.45 -10.37
N VAL A 88 7.91 -2.70 -10.75
CA VAL A 88 7.86 -1.24 -10.74
C VAL A 88 6.75 -0.73 -11.65
N ASP A 89 6.71 -1.25 -12.86
CA ASP A 89 5.67 -0.85 -13.82
C ASP A 89 4.28 -1.29 -13.36
N ALA A 90 4.18 -2.48 -12.78
CA ALA A 90 2.90 -2.99 -12.29
C ALA A 90 2.33 -2.11 -11.17
N ILE A 91 3.18 -1.66 -10.24
CA ILE A 91 2.73 -0.77 -9.16
C ILE A 91 2.38 0.62 -9.72
N ARG A 92 3.18 1.12 -10.66
CA ARG A 92 2.93 2.41 -11.30
C ARG A 92 1.58 2.42 -12.01
N ASP A 93 1.19 1.29 -12.58
CA ASP A 93 -0.05 1.16 -13.34
C ASP A 93 -1.30 0.99 -12.48
N LEU A 94 -1.13 0.83 -11.17
CA LEU A 94 -2.28 0.76 -10.28
C LEU A 94 -3.05 2.08 -10.28
N LYS A 95 -4.36 1.99 -10.05
CA LYS A 95 -5.24 3.15 -10.03
C LYS A 95 -4.75 4.16 -9.00
N HIS A 96 -4.63 5.42 -9.43
CA HIS A 96 -4.21 6.54 -8.58
C HIS A 96 -2.84 6.33 -7.93
N SER A 97 -1.94 5.70 -8.67
CA SER A 97 -0.55 5.49 -8.26
C SER A 97 0.34 6.52 -8.93
N SER A 98 1.28 7.06 -8.16
CA SER A 98 2.29 7.98 -8.67
C SER A 98 3.67 7.49 -8.26
N TYR A 99 4.58 7.40 -9.22
CA TYR A 99 5.97 7.08 -8.96
C TYR A 99 6.65 8.34 -8.40
N MET A 100 7.29 8.23 -7.24
CA MET A 100 7.86 9.39 -6.57
C MET A 100 9.36 9.49 -6.78
N THR A 101 10.11 8.46 -6.38
CA THR A 101 11.57 8.47 -6.45
C THR A 101 12.11 7.07 -6.27
N SER A 102 13.41 6.93 -6.53
CA SER A 102 14.10 5.69 -6.23
C SER A 102 15.51 6.00 -5.75
N PHE A 103 16.07 5.08 -4.97
CA PHE A 103 17.45 5.15 -4.54
C PHE A 103 17.98 3.75 -4.26
N LYS A 104 19.28 3.64 -4.17
CA LYS A 104 19.95 2.37 -3.88
C LYS A 104 20.64 2.45 -2.52
N LYS A 105 20.42 1.43 -1.71
CA LYS A 105 21.03 1.33 -0.39
C LYS A 105 21.35 -0.13 -0.10
N ASP A 106 22.59 -0.41 0.28
CA ASP A 106 23.03 -1.76 0.63
C ASP A 106 22.73 -2.80 -0.45
N GLY A 107 22.91 -2.41 -1.72
CA GLY A 107 22.68 -3.30 -2.85
C GLY A 107 21.22 -3.48 -3.23
N LEU A 108 20.30 -2.83 -2.53
CA LEU A 108 18.86 -2.93 -2.77
C LEU A 108 18.35 -1.65 -3.40
N HIS A 109 17.53 -1.80 -4.43
CA HIS A 109 16.85 -0.68 -5.07
C HIS A 109 15.51 -0.46 -4.41
N GLN A 110 15.27 0.76 -3.94
CA GLN A 110 14.03 1.15 -3.30
C GLN A 110 13.27 2.11 -4.21
N HIS A 111 12.08 1.71 -4.63
CA HIS A 111 11.22 2.53 -5.49
C HIS A 111 10.02 2.98 -4.68
N LYS A 112 9.83 4.29 -4.60
CA LYS A 112 8.76 4.86 -3.79
C LYS A 112 7.61 5.35 -4.63
N PHE A 113 6.41 5.02 -4.19
CA PHE A 113 5.16 5.38 -4.85
C PHE A 113 4.20 5.99 -3.84
N LYS A 114 3.27 6.76 -4.35
CA LYS A 114 2.16 7.27 -3.56
C LYS A 114 0.87 6.79 -4.21
N ILE A 115 0.04 6.09 -3.46
CA ILE A 115 -1.21 5.52 -3.96
C ILE A 115 -2.36 6.03 -3.12
N THR A 116 -3.38 6.58 -3.80
CA THR A 116 -4.57 7.13 -3.13
C THR A 116 -5.78 6.23 -3.38
N ARG A 117 -6.53 5.94 -2.33
CA ARG A 117 -7.73 5.10 -2.41
C ARG A 117 -8.94 5.72 -1.74
#